data_67f9a2075bf6eef1ee9fcfd9969418e9
#
_entry.id   67f9a2075bf6eef1ee9fcfd9969418e9
#
_cell.length_a   1.000
_cell.length_b   1.000
_cell.length_c   1.000
_cell.angle_alpha   90.00
_cell.angle_beta   90.00
_cell.angle_gamma   90.00
#
_symmetry.space_group_name_H-M   'P 1'
#
loop_
_entity.id
_entity.type
_entity.pdbx_description
1 polymer ?
#
loop_
_entity_poly.entity_id
_entity_poly.type
_entity_poly.pdbx_seq_one_letter_code
_entity_poly.pdbx_strand_id
1 'polypeptide(L)'
;RSSSSAASDVYKRQIISQSKNICPADNKIYALRNLTATVPSIPLICSSIMSKKIAEGISGLVMDIKVGNGAFMKTKKKASQLGTLMKKIAKSYNLKIDIIFSDMNQPLGRFAGLGCEIKEAIDCLKGDDGAKDLIDNTFELCSSLLIQSGKAKNKEESHQIFNKIITSGR
;
A
#
# COMPACT_ATOMS: atom_id res chain seq x y z
N ARG A 1 -0.19 -20.59 19.96
CA ARG A 1 0.40 -19.51 19.13
C ARG A 1 1.41 -20.16 18.22
N SER A 2 1.23 -20.02 16.92
CA SER A 2 2.09 -20.69 15.93
C SER A 2 3.50 -20.08 15.92
N SER A 3 4.48 -20.89 15.57
CA SER A 3 5.90 -20.51 15.45
C SER A 3 6.17 -19.33 14.51
N SER A 4 5.19 -18.94 13.67
CA SER A 4 5.29 -17.78 12.79
C SER A 4 5.32 -16.43 13.51
N SER A 5 4.74 -16.32 14.72
CA SER A 5 4.76 -15.05 15.47
C SER A 5 6.16 -14.75 16.05
N ALA A 6 6.88 -15.77 16.51
CA ALA A 6 8.24 -15.60 17.04
C ALA A 6 9.25 -15.21 15.93
N ALA A 7 9.12 -15.81 14.74
CA ALA A 7 9.96 -15.43 13.60
C ALA A 7 9.68 -13.99 13.12
N SER A 8 8.41 -13.55 13.15
CA SER A 8 8.01 -12.18 12.83
C SER A 8 8.59 -11.16 13.83
N ASP A 9 8.66 -11.52 15.10
CA ASP A 9 9.24 -10.65 16.13
C ASP A 9 10.77 -10.49 15.97
N VAL A 10 11.47 -11.53 15.53
CA VAL A 10 12.93 -11.50 15.29
C VAL A 10 13.27 -10.69 14.04
N TYR A 11 12.55 -10.89 12.93
CA TYR A 11 12.84 -10.25 11.65
C TYR A 11 12.00 -8.98 11.39
N LYS A 12 11.06 -8.65 12.26
CA LYS A 12 10.13 -7.52 12.21
C LYS A 12 9.22 -7.49 10.99
N ARG A 13 9.62 -8.06 9.86
CA ARG A 13 8.84 -8.21 8.63
C ARG A 13 9.45 -9.25 7.70
N GLN A 14 8.65 -9.73 6.76
CA GLN A 14 9.10 -10.61 5.68
C GLN A 14 8.52 -10.13 4.35
N ILE A 15 9.29 -10.35 3.28
CA ILE A 15 8.85 -10.12 1.90
C ILE A 15 8.76 -11.49 1.26
N ILE A 16 7.55 -11.84 0.79
CA ILE A 16 7.29 -13.12 0.10
C ILE A 16 6.57 -12.86 -1.22
N SER A 17 6.79 -13.74 -2.18
CA SER A 17 6.00 -13.74 -3.41
C SER A 17 4.62 -14.37 -3.17
N GLN A 18 3.65 -13.98 -3.99
CA GLN A 18 2.33 -14.59 -3.96
C GLN A 18 2.41 -16.08 -4.32
N SER A 19 1.80 -16.94 -3.54
CA SER A 19 1.67 -18.38 -3.79
C SER A 19 0.21 -18.78 -3.98
N LYS A 20 -0.03 -19.95 -4.57
CA LYS A 20 -1.39 -20.49 -4.76
C LYS A 20 -2.12 -20.76 -3.43
N ASN A 21 -1.38 -20.87 -2.34
CA ASN A 21 -1.91 -21.16 -1.00
C ASN A 21 -2.29 -19.89 -0.22
N ILE A 22 -1.86 -18.72 -0.70
CA ILE A 22 -2.24 -17.44 -0.09
C ILE A 22 -3.55 -16.99 -0.69
N CYS A 23 -4.60 -16.86 0.13
CA CYS A 23 -5.94 -16.43 -0.26
C CYS A 23 -6.54 -17.22 -1.45
N PRO A 24 -6.66 -18.56 -1.36
CA PRO A 24 -7.09 -19.39 -2.50
C PRO A 24 -8.49 -19.04 -3.02
N ALA A 25 -9.39 -18.57 -2.16
CA ALA A 25 -10.71 -18.10 -2.57
C ALA A 25 -10.63 -16.83 -3.44
N ASP A 26 -9.82 -15.85 -3.04
CA ASP A 26 -9.61 -14.63 -3.82
C ASP A 26 -8.96 -14.94 -5.18
N ASN A 27 -8.01 -15.87 -5.22
CA ASN A 27 -7.40 -16.32 -6.48
C ASN A 27 -8.43 -16.90 -7.46
N LYS A 28 -9.37 -17.73 -6.99
CA LYS A 28 -10.46 -18.27 -7.81
C LYS A 28 -11.41 -17.18 -8.31
N ILE A 29 -11.81 -16.27 -7.41
CA ILE A 29 -12.67 -15.13 -7.76
C ILE A 29 -11.98 -14.22 -8.77
N TYR A 30 -10.69 -13.93 -8.59
CA TYR A 30 -9.94 -13.10 -9.51
C TYR A 30 -9.80 -13.73 -10.90
N ALA A 31 -9.57 -15.05 -10.98
CA ALA A 31 -9.55 -15.77 -12.24
C ALA A 31 -10.90 -15.65 -12.99
N LEU A 32 -12.02 -15.77 -12.28
CA LEU A 32 -13.35 -15.54 -12.86
C LEU A 32 -13.54 -14.09 -13.34
N ARG A 33 -13.03 -13.11 -12.63
CA ARG A 33 -13.11 -11.70 -13.03
C ARG A 33 -12.39 -11.43 -14.36
N ASN A 34 -11.30 -12.12 -14.63
CA ASN A 34 -10.62 -12.03 -15.93
C ASN A 34 -11.51 -12.55 -17.07
N LEU A 35 -12.17 -13.70 -16.85
CA LEU A 35 -13.06 -14.29 -17.84
C LEU A 35 -14.33 -13.48 -18.11
N THR A 36 -14.84 -12.80 -17.08
CA THR A 36 -16.09 -12.04 -17.14
C THR A 36 -15.89 -10.55 -17.41
N ALA A 37 -14.64 -10.12 -17.66
CA ALA A 37 -14.27 -8.70 -17.85
C ALA A 37 -14.71 -7.78 -16.68
N THR A 38 -14.80 -8.31 -15.45
CA THR A 38 -15.23 -7.55 -14.27
C THR A 38 -14.06 -7.11 -13.37
N VAL A 39 -12.82 -7.23 -13.86
CA VAL A 39 -11.62 -6.78 -13.12
C VAL A 39 -11.74 -5.31 -12.66
N PRO A 40 -12.21 -4.34 -13.48
CA PRO A 40 -12.32 -2.94 -13.07
C PRO A 40 -13.54 -2.62 -12.20
N SER A 41 -14.30 -3.61 -11.76
CA SER A 41 -15.48 -3.41 -10.89
C SER A 41 -15.06 -2.91 -9.51
N ILE A 42 -15.47 -1.70 -9.15
CA ILE A 42 -15.13 -1.06 -7.87
C ILE A 42 -15.53 -1.92 -6.66
N PRO A 43 -16.74 -2.50 -6.57
CA PRO A 43 -17.09 -3.38 -5.46
C PRO A 43 -16.19 -4.61 -5.34
N LEU A 44 -15.83 -5.24 -6.47
CA LEU A 44 -14.98 -6.43 -6.47
C LEU A 44 -13.52 -6.10 -6.15
N ILE A 45 -13.00 -4.95 -6.60
CA ILE A 45 -11.69 -4.46 -6.19
C ILE A 45 -11.67 -4.23 -4.68
N CYS A 46 -12.66 -3.53 -4.16
CA CYS A 46 -12.76 -3.23 -2.74
C CYS A 46 -12.84 -4.51 -1.89
N SER A 47 -13.68 -5.47 -2.27
CA SER A 47 -13.85 -6.74 -1.58
C SER A 47 -12.54 -7.54 -1.54
N SER A 48 -11.87 -7.68 -2.70
CA SER A 48 -10.60 -8.39 -2.80
C SER A 48 -9.50 -7.79 -1.91
N ILE A 49 -9.42 -6.48 -1.80
CA ILE A 49 -8.42 -5.80 -0.97
C ILE A 49 -8.80 -5.90 0.52
N MET A 50 -10.01 -5.46 0.86
CA MET A 50 -10.41 -5.32 2.25
C MET A 50 -10.53 -6.66 2.98
N SER A 51 -10.98 -7.72 2.30
CA SER A 51 -11.05 -9.06 2.91
C SER A 51 -9.70 -9.55 3.41
N LYS A 52 -8.62 -9.32 2.63
CA LYS A 52 -7.26 -9.68 3.02
C LYS A 52 -6.77 -8.84 4.20
N LYS A 53 -6.98 -7.53 4.14
CA LYS A 53 -6.54 -6.61 5.20
C LYS A 53 -7.27 -6.84 6.54
N ILE A 54 -8.54 -7.18 6.48
CA ILE A 54 -9.31 -7.55 7.67
C ILE A 54 -8.84 -8.90 8.23
N ALA A 55 -8.57 -9.88 7.36
CA ALA A 55 -8.08 -11.20 7.77
C ALA A 55 -6.69 -11.15 8.43
N GLU A 56 -5.84 -10.17 8.07
CA GLU A 56 -4.55 -9.91 8.71
C GLU A 56 -4.68 -9.38 10.15
N GLY A 57 -5.86 -8.94 10.58
CA GLY A 57 -6.12 -8.44 11.94
C GLY A 57 -5.42 -7.13 12.27
N ILE A 58 -5.18 -6.29 11.27
CA ILE A 58 -4.53 -4.98 11.43
C ILE A 58 -5.46 -3.98 12.13
N SER A 59 -4.90 -3.07 12.92
CA SER A 59 -5.63 -2.00 13.61
C SER A 59 -5.66 -0.69 12.83
N GLY A 60 -4.78 -0.51 11.86
CA GLY A 60 -4.66 0.67 11.02
C GLY A 60 -4.19 0.34 9.61
N LEU A 61 -4.65 1.11 8.64
CA LEU A 61 -4.36 0.92 7.23
C LEU A 61 -4.20 2.28 6.55
N VAL A 62 -3.12 2.44 5.79
CA VAL A 62 -3.00 3.53 4.82
C VAL A 62 -3.06 2.91 3.43
N MET A 63 -3.97 3.41 2.61
CA MET A 63 -4.23 2.88 1.27
C MET A 63 -3.86 3.91 0.21
N ASP A 64 -2.92 3.56 -0.64
CA ASP A 64 -2.59 4.31 -1.84
C ASP A 64 -3.49 3.87 -3.00
N ILE A 65 -4.35 4.76 -3.49
CA ILE A 65 -5.18 4.53 -4.66
C ILE A 65 -4.58 5.29 -5.84
N LYS A 66 -4.01 4.55 -6.77
CA LYS A 66 -3.45 5.09 -8.00
C LYS A 66 -4.54 5.64 -8.93
N VAL A 67 -4.30 6.83 -9.47
CA VAL A 67 -5.21 7.55 -10.37
C VAL A 67 -4.48 7.94 -11.65
N GLY A 68 -5.02 7.61 -12.80
CA GLY A 68 -4.40 8.01 -14.07
C GLY A 68 -4.48 6.93 -15.15
N ASN A 69 -3.83 7.18 -16.27
CA ASN A 69 -3.89 6.33 -17.46
C ASN A 69 -3.33 4.91 -17.23
N GLY A 70 -2.36 4.76 -16.34
CA GLY A 70 -1.81 3.46 -15.95
C GLY A 70 -2.62 2.71 -14.90
N ALA A 71 -3.57 3.38 -14.21
CA ALA A 71 -4.32 2.81 -13.10
C ALA A 71 -5.66 2.20 -13.54
N PHE A 72 -6.25 1.33 -12.69
CA PHE A 72 -7.65 0.93 -12.84
C PHE A 72 -8.61 2.12 -12.63
N MET A 73 -8.27 3.03 -11.74
CA MET A 73 -9.03 4.25 -11.47
C MET A 73 -8.56 5.37 -12.40
N LYS A 74 -9.17 5.46 -13.58
CA LYS A 74 -8.82 6.47 -14.62
C LYS A 74 -9.12 7.90 -14.19
N THR A 75 -10.03 8.10 -13.24
CA THR A 75 -10.44 9.42 -12.78
C THR A 75 -10.47 9.52 -11.27
N LYS A 76 -10.23 10.72 -10.75
CA LYS A 76 -10.31 11.01 -9.31
C LYS A 76 -11.70 10.70 -8.73
N LYS A 77 -12.76 10.87 -9.54
CA LYS A 77 -14.13 10.51 -9.14
C LYS A 77 -14.28 9.02 -8.84
N LYS A 78 -13.77 8.13 -9.73
CA LYS A 78 -13.81 6.68 -9.53
C LYS A 78 -12.93 6.24 -8.35
N ALA A 79 -11.76 6.84 -8.21
CA ALA A 79 -10.87 6.59 -7.08
C ALA A 79 -11.52 6.98 -5.74
N SER A 80 -12.19 8.13 -5.70
CA SER A 80 -12.94 8.58 -4.52
C SER A 80 -14.11 7.66 -4.17
N GLN A 81 -14.81 7.11 -5.16
CA GLN A 81 -15.86 6.11 -4.93
C GLN A 81 -15.29 4.84 -4.28
N LEU A 82 -14.14 4.33 -4.79
CA LEU A 82 -13.45 3.19 -4.21
C LEU A 82 -13.02 3.49 -2.77
N GLY A 83 -12.36 4.62 -2.52
CA GLY A 83 -11.92 5.04 -1.19
C GLY A 83 -13.08 5.19 -0.20
N THR A 84 -14.21 5.74 -0.64
CA THR A 84 -15.43 5.87 0.18
C THR A 84 -15.99 4.49 0.57
N LEU A 85 -16.00 3.54 -0.37
CA LEU A 85 -16.45 2.17 -0.10
C LEU A 85 -15.52 1.46 0.88
N MET A 86 -14.19 1.60 0.71
CA MET A 86 -13.21 1.07 1.66
C MET A 86 -13.39 1.63 3.07
N LYS A 87 -13.60 2.96 3.19
CA LYS A 87 -13.86 3.60 4.49
C LYS A 87 -15.13 3.08 5.17
N LYS A 88 -16.21 2.82 4.39
CA LYS A 88 -17.44 2.22 4.93
C LYS A 88 -17.19 0.83 5.50
N ILE A 89 -16.47 -0.02 4.77
CA ILE A 89 -16.11 -1.37 5.23
C ILE A 89 -15.21 -1.29 6.45
N ALA A 90 -14.15 -0.49 6.41
CA ALA A 90 -13.22 -0.32 7.53
C ALA A 90 -13.95 0.08 8.82
N LYS A 91 -14.91 1.00 8.73
CA LYS A 91 -15.75 1.42 9.85
C LYS A 91 -16.54 0.24 10.48
N SER A 92 -17.05 -0.67 9.66
CA SER A 92 -17.80 -1.85 10.16
C SER A 92 -16.91 -2.85 10.91
N TYR A 93 -15.61 -2.79 10.74
CA TYR A 93 -14.62 -3.63 11.40
C TYR A 93 -13.75 -2.89 12.42
N ASN A 94 -14.10 -1.65 12.79
CA ASN A 94 -13.31 -0.78 13.68
C ASN A 94 -11.84 -0.59 13.21
N LEU A 95 -11.61 -0.66 11.91
CA LEU A 95 -10.29 -0.46 11.29
C LEU A 95 -10.09 1.02 10.96
N LYS A 96 -9.03 1.62 11.48
CA LYS A 96 -8.62 2.97 11.07
C LYS A 96 -8.10 2.91 9.65
N ILE A 97 -8.58 3.79 8.77
CA ILE A 97 -8.13 3.82 7.37
C ILE A 97 -7.94 5.26 6.87
N ASP A 98 -6.78 5.51 6.30
CA ASP A 98 -6.48 6.71 5.53
C ASP A 98 -6.36 6.36 4.05
N ILE A 99 -6.88 7.22 3.18
CA ILE A 99 -6.82 7.05 1.73
C ILE A 99 -5.98 8.19 1.15
N ILE A 100 -4.92 7.82 0.46
CA ILE A 100 -4.06 8.71 -0.31
C ILE A 100 -4.29 8.43 -1.79
N PHE A 101 -4.37 9.47 -2.59
CA PHE A 101 -4.47 9.38 -4.04
C PHE A 101 -3.15 9.81 -4.66
N SER A 102 -2.53 8.92 -5.45
CA SER A 102 -1.29 9.23 -6.14
C SER A 102 -1.46 9.13 -7.65
N ASP A 103 -0.64 9.87 -8.38
CA ASP A 103 -0.67 9.89 -9.83
C ASP A 103 -0.08 8.60 -10.43
N MET A 104 -0.74 8.10 -11.48
CA MET A 104 -0.27 6.98 -12.29
C MET A 104 -0.49 7.25 -13.79
N ASN A 105 -0.24 8.49 -14.23
CA ASN A 105 -0.18 8.82 -15.65
C ASN A 105 1.17 8.41 -16.26
N GLN A 106 2.16 8.18 -15.41
CA GLN A 106 3.47 7.65 -15.73
C GLN A 106 3.91 6.65 -14.65
N PRO A 107 4.92 5.80 -14.89
CA PRO A 107 5.53 4.97 -13.85
C PRO A 107 6.01 5.82 -12.68
N LEU A 108 5.95 5.29 -11.46
CA LEU A 108 6.53 5.90 -10.28
C LEU A 108 8.05 5.66 -10.31
N GLY A 109 8.83 6.70 -10.05
CA GLY A 109 10.29 6.63 -10.18
C GLY A 109 10.76 6.72 -11.64
N ARG A 110 12.00 6.35 -11.89
CA ARG A 110 12.70 6.49 -13.19
C ARG A 110 12.75 5.19 -13.97
N PHE A 111 12.59 4.06 -13.31
CA PHE A 111 12.76 2.74 -13.91
C PHE A 111 11.45 1.96 -13.93
N ALA A 112 11.29 1.12 -14.94
CA ALA A 112 10.21 0.15 -15.02
C ALA A 112 10.80 -1.23 -15.30
N GLY A 113 10.52 -2.19 -14.41
CA GLY A 113 11.02 -3.55 -14.47
C GLY A 113 11.57 -4.04 -13.13
N LEU A 114 11.26 -5.27 -12.77
CA LEU A 114 11.43 -5.81 -11.42
C LEU A 114 12.83 -5.56 -10.82
N GLY A 115 13.90 -5.85 -11.56
CA GLY A 115 15.26 -5.73 -11.04
C GLY A 115 15.72 -4.27 -10.87
N CYS A 116 15.39 -3.40 -11.82
CA CYS A 116 15.78 -1.99 -11.75
C CYS A 116 14.93 -1.19 -10.78
N GLU A 117 13.64 -1.53 -10.59
CA GLU A 117 12.79 -0.92 -9.55
C GLU A 117 13.29 -1.26 -8.15
N ILE A 118 13.73 -2.51 -7.91
CA ILE A 118 14.33 -2.91 -6.62
C ILE A 118 15.63 -2.14 -6.38
N LYS A 119 16.49 -2.03 -7.42
CA LYS A 119 17.72 -1.25 -7.32
C LYS A 119 17.42 0.20 -6.98
N GLU A 120 16.48 0.84 -7.68
CA GLU A 120 16.06 2.22 -7.42
C GLU A 120 15.56 2.40 -5.98
N ALA A 121 14.73 1.49 -5.48
CA ALA A 121 14.27 1.53 -4.09
C ALA A 121 15.43 1.45 -3.09
N ILE A 122 16.44 0.60 -3.35
CA ILE A 122 17.64 0.51 -2.51
C ILE A 122 18.46 1.80 -2.59
N ASP A 123 18.61 2.38 -3.77
CA ASP A 123 19.36 3.62 -3.96
C ASP A 123 18.68 4.79 -3.23
N CYS A 124 17.34 4.90 -3.31
CA CYS A 124 16.56 5.86 -2.51
C CYS A 124 16.74 5.67 -1.00
N LEU A 125 16.75 4.43 -0.51
CA LEU A 125 17.01 4.14 0.90
C LEU A 125 18.43 4.48 1.34
N LYS A 126 19.38 4.53 0.40
CA LYS A 126 20.78 4.99 0.62
C LYS A 126 20.95 6.51 0.52
N GLY A 127 19.87 7.24 0.25
CA GLY A 127 19.89 8.70 0.17
C GLY A 127 20.05 9.27 -1.23
N ASP A 128 19.88 8.47 -2.29
CA ASP A 128 19.77 8.99 -3.65
C ASP A 128 18.42 9.71 -3.81
N ASP A 129 18.45 11.01 -4.09
CA ASP A 129 17.26 11.85 -4.27
C ASP A 129 16.75 11.87 -5.73
N GLY A 130 17.32 11.04 -6.58
CA GLY A 130 17.05 11.03 -8.02
C GLY A 130 15.62 10.67 -8.42
N ALA A 131 14.90 9.89 -7.62
CA ALA A 131 13.50 9.50 -7.81
C ALA A 131 12.58 10.27 -6.84
N LYS A 132 12.52 11.57 -7.01
CA LYS A 132 11.79 12.47 -6.08
C LYS A 132 10.32 12.09 -5.91
N ASP A 133 9.61 11.74 -6.97
CA ASP A 133 8.21 11.32 -6.94
C ASP A 133 8.01 10.04 -6.10
N LEU A 134 8.94 9.08 -6.19
CA LEU A 134 8.95 7.87 -5.38
C LEU A 134 9.15 8.21 -3.89
N ILE A 135 10.13 9.07 -3.59
CA ILE A 135 10.42 9.50 -2.22
C ILE A 135 9.24 10.28 -1.64
N ASP A 136 8.69 11.23 -2.37
CA ASP A 136 7.55 12.05 -1.94
C ASP A 136 6.32 11.18 -1.66
N ASN A 137 5.99 10.24 -2.55
CA ASN A 137 4.87 9.32 -2.35
C ASN A 137 5.10 8.40 -1.14
N THR A 138 6.31 7.88 -0.98
CA THR A 138 6.68 7.05 0.17
C THR A 138 6.57 7.85 1.46
N PHE A 139 7.03 9.09 1.48
CA PHE A 139 6.90 9.98 2.63
C PHE A 139 5.44 10.22 3.00
N GLU A 140 4.56 10.52 2.04
CA GLU A 140 3.13 10.73 2.31
C GLU A 140 2.49 9.50 2.98
N LEU A 141 2.78 8.30 2.48
CA LEU A 141 2.29 7.05 3.05
C LEU A 141 2.85 6.79 4.46
N CYS A 142 4.15 6.96 4.64
CA CYS A 142 4.82 6.79 5.93
C CYS A 142 4.33 7.82 6.95
N SER A 143 4.14 9.08 6.54
CA SER A 143 3.64 10.15 7.40
C SER A 143 2.25 9.83 7.95
N SER A 144 1.34 9.38 7.07
CA SER A 144 0.00 8.94 7.50
C SER A 144 0.06 7.79 8.50
N LEU A 145 0.93 6.79 8.27
CA LEU A 145 1.12 5.65 9.18
C LEU A 145 1.71 6.09 10.53
N LEU A 146 2.70 6.99 10.55
CA LEU A 146 3.32 7.51 11.77
C LEU A 146 2.29 8.27 12.62
N ILE A 147 1.47 9.11 11.99
CA ILE A 147 0.42 9.87 12.67
C ILE A 147 -0.67 8.91 13.18
N GLN A 148 -1.14 7.98 12.34
CA GLN A 148 -2.20 7.03 12.68
C GLN A 148 -1.79 6.11 13.84
N SER A 149 -0.51 5.74 13.92
CA SER A 149 0.06 4.92 15.00
C SER A 149 0.42 5.71 16.26
N GLY A 150 0.27 7.04 16.26
CA GLY A 150 0.65 7.90 17.37
C GLY A 150 2.16 8.08 17.54
N LYS A 151 2.95 7.73 16.55
CA LYS A 151 4.42 7.92 16.55
C LYS A 151 4.83 9.33 16.15
N ALA A 152 3.95 10.06 15.48
CA ALA A 152 4.10 11.48 15.16
C ALA A 152 2.77 12.19 15.42
N LYS A 153 2.85 13.44 15.82
CA LYS A 153 1.67 14.29 16.10
C LYS A 153 1.16 14.99 14.84
N ASN A 154 2.05 15.27 13.92
CA ASN A 154 1.78 16.04 12.70
C ASN A 154 2.75 15.65 11.58
N LYS A 155 2.59 16.28 10.42
CA LYS A 155 3.39 16.00 9.22
C LYS A 155 4.85 16.47 9.38
N GLU A 156 5.10 17.54 10.10
CA GLU A 156 6.43 18.07 10.36
C GLU A 156 7.26 17.09 11.22
N GLU A 157 6.67 16.58 12.30
CA GLU A 157 7.32 15.56 13.13
C GLU A 157 7.53 14.25 12.35
N SER A 158 6.58 13.85 11.52
CA SER A 158 6.73 12.70 10.63
C SER A 158 7.90 12.86 9.67
N HIS A 159 8.09 14.07 9.12
CA HIS A 159 9.20 14.36 8.22
C HIS A 159 10.56 14.25 8.92
N GLN A 160 10.66 14.75 10.15
CA GLN A 160 11.89 14.62 10.96
C GLN A 160 12.21 13.14 11.24
N ILE A 161 11.19 12.34 11.60
CA ILE A 161 11.36 10.89 11.85
C ILE A 161 11.77 10.17 10.57
N PHE A 162 11.09 10.44 9.44
CA PHE A 162 11.38 9.84 8.15
C PHE A 162 12.83 10.12 7.72
N ASN A 163 13.25 11.39 7.74
CA ASN A 163 14.61 11.79 7.37
C ASN A 163 15.66 11.14 8.28
N LYS A 164 15.40 11.10 9.60
CA LYS A 164 16.30 10.45 10.55
C LYS A 164 16.48 8.96 10.25
N ILE A 165 15.40 8.25 9.86
CA ILE A 165 15.47 6.84 9.52
C ILE A 165 16.27 6.63 8.24
N ILE A 166 15.98 7.39 7.17
CA ILE A 166 16.72 7.31 5.90
C ILE A 166 18.20 7.61 6.11
N THR A 167 18.53 8.71 6.79
CA THR A 167 19.93 9.12 7.02
C THR A 167 20.70 8.13 7.91
N SER A 168 20.03 7.49 8.89
CA SER A 168 20.68 6.53 9.78
C SER A 168 20.83 5.12 9.20
N GLY A 169 20.15 4.81 8.10
CA GLY A 169 20.14 3.49 7.48
C GLY A 169 19.48 2.40 8.34
N ARG A 170 18.57 2.76 9.22
CA ARG A 170 17.87 1.85 10.16
C ARG A 170 16.55 1.36 9.61
#